data_8769901b4658dc1444d57fd00ebacaa1
#
_entry.id   8769901b4658dc1444d57fd00ebacaa1
#
_cell.length_a   1.000
_cell.length_b   1.000
_cell.length_c   1.000
_cell.angle_alpha   90.00
_cell.angle_beta   90.00
_cell.angle_gamma   90.00
#
_symmetry.space_group_name_H-M   'P 1'
#
loop_
_entity.id
_entity.type
_entity.pdbx_description
1 polymer ?
#
loop_
_entity_poly.entity_id
_entity_poly.type
_entity_poly.pdbx_seq_one_letter_code
_entity_poly.pdbx_strand_id
1 'polypeptide(L)'
;TAYEIVSRDWSSDVCSSDLLIMGAGVAGLQAIATCRRLGAIVEAYDVRKVTKEQVESLGAKFVELPVDAETEGGYARALTEEEQAQANELVAKHVAGANAVITTAAIPGKPSPRLISKDMVEAMKPGSVIIDLAAEGGGNCELTEPGKEINHKGVVIYGPLNVPSMLPIDASEMYSKNLFNLLGLFVREGEINLDWEDEIIASALTHDGEIRHEPTKAMIEGEAS
;
A
#
# COMPACT_ATOMS: atom_id res chain seq x y z
N THR A 1 13.39 15.16 13.92
CA THR A 1 13.29 14.92 12.48
C THR A 1 13.65 13.46 12.20
N ALA A 2 13.10 12.84 11.15
CA ALA A 2 13.36 11.44 10.78
C ALA A 2 14.86 11.10 10.66
N TYR A 3 15.72 12.08 10.48
CA TYR A 3 17.18 11.94 10.43
C TYR A 3 17.84 11.69 11.80
N GLU A 4 17.24 12.13 12.89
CA GLU A 4 17.78 11.92 14.23
C GLU A 4 17.49 10.53 14.80
N ILE A 5 16.47 9.86 14.27
CA ILE A 5 16.11 8.49 14.68
C ILE A 5 17.11 7.47 14.12
N VAL A 6 17.74 7.76 12.97
CA VAL A 6 18.68 6.87 12.29
C VAL A 6 20.12 7.01 12.82
N SER A 7 20.45 8.08 13.57
CA SER A 7 21.82 8.39 13.99
C SER A 7 22.22 7.86 15.38
N ARG A 8 21.35 7.13 16.06
CA ARG A 8 21.70 6.53 17.36
C ARG A 8 22.32 5.16 17.18
N ASP A 9 23.63 5.19 17.23
CA ASP A 9 24.54 4.07 17.58
C ASP A 9 24.71 2.95 16.53
N TRP A 10 25.60 3.20 15.59
CA TRP A 10 26.14 2.21 14.65
C TRP A 10 27.20 1.27 15.27
N SER A 11 27.49 1.34 16.55
CA SER A 11 28.70 0.72 17.12
C SER A 11 28.49 -0.49 18.02
N SER A 12 27.28 -0.85 18.38
CA SER A 12 27.06 -2.13 19.09
C SER A 12 25.61 -2.57 19.10
N ASP A 13 25.40 -3.80 18.70
CA ASP A 13 24.17 -4.57 18.80
C ASP A 13 22.98 -4.00 18.01
N VAL A 14 22.91 -4.46 16.76
CA VAL A 14 21.70 -4.59 15.95
C VAL A 14 20.54 -3.72 16.47
N CYS A 15 20.48 -2.50 16.01
CA CYS A 15 19.27 -1.73 16.12
C CYS A 15 18.21 -2.44 15.27
N SER A 16 17.52 -3.40 15.85
CA SER A 16 16.37 -4.04 15.25
C SER A 16 15.22 -3.04 15.29
N SER A 17 15.22 -2.13 14.34
CA SER A 17 14.04 -1.32 14.10
C SER A 17 13.00 -2.24 13.50
N ASP A 18 12.07 -2.72 14.31
CA ASP A 18 10.93 -3.49 13.83
C ASP A 18 10.06 -2.57 12.99
N LEU A 19 10.00 -2.87 11.72
CA LEU A 19 9.24 -2.12 10.74
C LEU A 19 8.15 -3.01 10.17
N LEU A 20 6.91 -2.55 10.22
CA LEU A 20 5.76 -3.23 9.67
C LEU A 20 5.30 -2.53 8.39
N ILE A 21 5.19 -3.29 7.29
CA ILE A 21 4.59 -2.83 6.03
C ILE A 21 3.20 -3.43 5.92
N MET A 22 2.19 -2.60 5.72
CA MET A 22 0.81 -3.03 5.52
C MET A 22 0.37 -2.76 4.09
N GLY A 23 0.24 -3.83 3.33
CA GLY A 23 0.04 -3.85 1.89
C GLY A 23 1.33 -4.23 1.14
N ALA A 24 1.32 -5.38 0.46
CA ALA A 24 2.44 -5.89 -0.33
C ALA A 24 2.20 -5.74 -1.85
N GLY A 25 1.68 -4.58 -2.26
CA GLY A 25 1.65 -4.14 -3.64
C GLY A 25 3.00 -3.56 -4.07
N VAL A 26 3.05 -2.90 -5.24
CA VAL A 26 4.29 -2.32 -5.80
C VAL A 26 4.99 -1.40 -4.79
N ALA A 27 4.25 -0.48 -4.16
CA ALA A 27 4.82 0.45 -3.17
C ALA A 27 5.30 -0.28 -1.91
N GLY A 28 4.53 -1.25 -1.40
CA GLY A 28 4.89 -2.03 -0.21
C GLY A 28 6.13 -2.89 -0.45
N LEU A 29 6.20 -3.62 -1.57
CA LEU A 29 7.39 -4.42 -1.91
C LEU A 29 8.64 -3.55 -2.08
N GLN A 30 8.51 -2.35 -2.67
CA GLN A 30 9.60 -1.41 -2.78
C GLN A 30 10.05 -0.88 -1.41
N ALA A 31 9.09 -0.60 -0.51
CA ALA A 31 9.38 -0.18 0.86
C ALA A 31 10.13 -1.30 1.62
N ILE A 32 9.67 -2.57 1.50
CA ILE A 32 10.36 -3.73 2.08
C ILE A 32 11.81 -3.80 1.58
N ALA A 33 12.02 -3.78 0.26
CA ALA A 33 13.35 -3.88 -0.32
C ALA A 33 14.27 -2.75 0.13
N THR A 34 13.76 -1.53 0.23
CA THR A 34 14.51 -0.36 0.66
C THR A 34 14.88 -0.45 2.14
N CYS A 35 13.92 -0.75 3.01
CA CYS A 35 14.14 -0.83 4.44
C CYS A 35 15.07 -2.00 4.82
N ARG A 36 14.96 -3.14 4.13
CA ARG A 36 15.89 -4.26 4.30
C ARG A 36 17.32 -3.88 3.93
N ARG A 37 17.53 -3.14 2.85
CA ARG A 37 18.87 -2.63 2.48
C ARG A 37 19.43 -1.65 3.52
N LEU A 38 18.58 -0.92 4.22
CA LEU A 38 18.97 -0.04 5.33
C LEU A 38 19.19 -0.79 6.65
N GLY A 39 19.06 -2.12 6.68
CA GLY A 39 19.33 -2.95 7.84
C GLY A 39 18.13 -3.15 8.78
N ALA A 40 16.93 -2.72 8.42
CA ALA A 40 15.74 -2.93 9.24
C ALA A 40 15.31 -4.41 9.24
N ILE A 41 14.77 -4.86 10.38
CA ILE A 41 13.97 -6.09 10.44
C ILE A 41 12.58 -5.71 9.99
N VAL A 42 12.13 -6.30 8.86
CA VAL A 42 10.86 -5.96 8.22
C VAL A 42 9.90 -7.12 8.33
N GLU A 43 8.72 -6.84 8.84
CA GLU A 43 7.54 -7.69 8.73
C GLU A 43 6.56 -7.06 7.74
N ALA A 44 5.79 -7.88 7.03
CA ALA A 44 4.79 -7.39 6.08
C ALA A 44 3.48 -8.16 6.22
N TYR A 45 2.38 -7.43 6.12
CA TYR A 45 1.03 -7.93 6.14
C TYR A 45 0.31 -7.58 4.82
N ASP A 46 -0.32 -8.56 4.21
CA ASP A 46 -1.26 -8.38 3.10
C ASP A 46 -2.40 -9.40 3.24
N VAL A 47 -3.59 -9.01 2.83
CA VAL A 47 -4.76 -9.91 2.84
C VAL A 47 -4.64 -11.04 1.82
N ARG A 48 -3.81 -10.86 0.79
CA ARG A 48 -3.56 -11.81 -0.30
C ARG A 48 -2.36 -12.70 0.04
N LYS A 49 -2.57 -13.98 0.27
CA LYS A 49 -1.48 -14.93 0.55
C LYS A 49 -0.49 -15.07 -0.59
N VAL A 50 -0.94 -14.87 -1.84
CA VAL A 50 -0.06 -14.94 -3.02
C VAL A 50 1.12 -13.97 -2.94
N THR A 51 1.05 -12.91 -2.12
CA THR A 51 2.13 -11.95 -1.91
C THR A 51 3.22 -12.46 -0.97
N LYS A 52 2.98 -13.55 -0.22
CA LYS A 52 3.92 -14.10 0.76
C LYS A 52 5.28 -14.41 0.15
N GLU A 53 5.30 -15.15 -0.95
CA GLU A 53 6.55 -15.52 -1.63
C GLU A 53 7.34 -14.28 -2.07
N GLN A 54 6.66 -13.24 -2.56
CA GLN A 54 7.29 -11.98 -2.95
C GLN A 54 7.91 -11.26 -1.75
N VAL A 55 7.21 -11.20 -0.63
CA VAL A 55 7.69 -10.60 0.63
C VAL A 55 8.92 -11.34 1.15
N GLU A 56 8.84 -12.67 1.23
CA GLU A 56 9.92 -13.52 1.73
C GLU A 56 11.15 -13.49 0.82
N SER A 57 10.97 -13.40 -0.49
CA SER A 57 12.07 -13.25 -1.46
C SER A 57 12.88 -11.96 -1.26
N LEU A 58 12.27 -10.92 -0.69
CA LEU A 58 12.93 -9.68 -0.31
C LEU A 58 13.58 -9.72 1.08
N GLY A 59 13.50 -10.88 1.76
CA GLY A 59 14.08 -11.09 3.07
C GLY A 59 13.26 -10.52 4.24
N ALA A 60 11.99 -10.18 4.02
CA ALA A 60 11.06 -9.81 5.08
C ALA A 60 10.25 -11.02 5.56
N LYS A 61 9.67 -10.91 6.74
CA LYS A 61 8.79 -11.94 7.29
C LYS A 61 7.34 -11.60 6.96
N PHE A 62 6.61 -12.55 6.39
CA PHE A 62 5.19 -12.39 6.14
C PHE A 62 4.38 -12.69 7.41
N VAL A 63 3.46 -11.79 7.76
CA VAL A 63 2.52 -11.96 8.87
C VAL A 63 1.33 -12.76 8.36
N GLU A 64 1.29 -14.05 8.68
CA GLU A 64 0.20 -14.93 8.30
C GLU A 64 -0.99 -14.80 9.25
N LEU A 65 -2.17 -14.59 8.67
CA LEU A 65 -3.40 -14.73 9.44
C LEU A 65 -3.65 -16.23 9.71
N PRO A 66 -4.16 -16.57 10.90
CA PRO A 66 -4.48 -17.97 11.26
C PRO A 66 -5.69 -18.52 10.49
N VAL A 67 -6.16 -17.81 9.48
CA VAL A 67 -7.42 -18.07 8.77
C VAL A 67 -7.17 -18.15 7.27
N ASP A 68 -7.71 -19.17 6.62
CA ASP A 68 -7.72 -19.27 5.16
C ASP A 68 -8.86 -18.43 4.58
N ALA A 69 -8.50 -17.25 4.07
CA ALA A 69 -9.42 -16.32 3.44
C ALA A 69 -9.42 -16.40 1.90
N GLU A 70 -8.75 -17.40 1.31
CA GLU A 70 -8.67 -17.52 -0.15
C GLU A 70 -9.87 -18.27 -0.73
N THR A 71 -10.41 -17.72 -1.83
CA THR A 71 -11.29 -18.46 -2.75
C THR A 71 -10.46 -19.06 -3.88
N GLU A 72 -10.99 -20.08 -4.57
CA GLU A 72 -10.33 -20.77 -5.70
C GLU A 72 -9.89 -19.85 -6.86
N GLY A 73 -10.20 -18.54 -6.81
CA GLY A 73 -9.80 -17.52 -7.79
C GLY A 73 -8.75 -16.53 -7.31
N GLY A 74 -8.10 -16.72 -6.14
CA GLY A 74 -7.07 -15.80 -5.62
C GLY A 74 -7.62 -14.47 -5.07
N TYR A 75 -8.95 -14.32 -4.93
CA TYR A 75 -9.60 -13.20 -4.27
C TYR A 75 -9.89 -13.56 -2.81
N ALA A 76 -9.66 -12.60 -1.90
CA ALA A 76 -10.02 -12.78 -0.51
C ALA A 76 -11.55 -12.84 -0.35
N ARG A 77 -12.08 -13.90 0.28
CA ARG A 77 -13.47 -13.91 0.75
C ARG A 77 -13.65 -12.95 1.91
N ALA A 78 -14.89 -12.52 2.13
CA ALA A 78 -15.20 -11.81 3.36
C ALA A 78 -14.93 -12.74 4.56
N LEU A 79 -14.19 -12.25 5.54
CA LEU A 79 -13.94 -12.93 6.81
C LEU A 79 -15.22 -12.93 7.65
N THR A 80 -15.44 -13.99 8.43
CA THR A 80 -16.46 -13.98 9.47
C THR A 80 -16.08 -12.98 10.57
N GLU A 81 -17.01 -12.59 11.41
CA GLU A 81 -16.74 -11.68 12.52
C GLU A 81 -15.66 -12.20 13.47
N GLU A 82 -15.66 -13.52 13.74
CA GLU A 82 -14.65 -14.17 14.58
C GLU A 82 -13.26 -14.15 13.92
N GLU A 83 -13.20 -14.48 12.64
CA GLU A 83 -11.96 -14.44 11.84
C GLU A 83 -11.40 -13.00 11.74
N GLN A 84 -12.28 -12.04 11.57
CA GLN A 84 -11.89 -10.61 11.54
C GLN A 84 -11.35 -10.15 12.89
N ALA A 85 -11.96 -10.60 14.00
CA ALA A 85 -11.47 -10.28 15.33
C ALA A 85 -10.08 -10.87 15.58
N GLN A 86 -9.85 -12.13 15.20
CA GLN A 86 -8.53 -12.78 15.31
C GLN A 86 -7.47 -12.09 14.43
N ALA A 87 -7.84 -11.73 13.21
CA ALA A 87 -6.96 -10.96 12.31
C ALA A 87 -6.59 -9.60 12.92
N ASN A 88 -7.56 -8.89 13.46
CA ASN A 88 -7.35 -7.58 14.10
C ASN A 88 -6.46 -7.70 15.34
N GLU A 89 -6.63 -8.73 16.17
CA GLU A 89 -5.79 -8.97 17.35
C GLU A 89 -4.33 -9.24 16.94
N LEU A 90 -4.12 -10.07 15.92
CA LEU A 90 -2.78 -10.35 15.41
C LEU A 90 -2.12 -9.09 14.85
N VAL A 91 -2.83 -8.35 14.01
CA VAL A 91 -2.33 -7.08 13.45
C VAL A 91 -2.02 -6.08 14.55
N ALA A 92 -2.89 -5.94 15.56
CA ALA A 92 -2.67 -5.04 16.70
C ALA A 92 -1.38 -5.37 17.46
N LYS A 93 -1.06 -6.65 17.61
CA LYS A 93 0.17 -7.11 18.27
C LYS A 93 1.43 -6.71 17.49
N HIS A 94 1.40 -6.86 16.15
CA HIS A 94 2.52 -6.45 15.30
C HIS A 94 2.67 -4.93 15.24
N VAL A 95 1.56 -4.18 15.15
CA VAL A 95 1.57 -2.72 15.20
C VAL A 95 2.15 -2.20 16.52
N ALA A 96 1.72 -2.74 17.66
CA ALA A 96 2.23 -2.35 18.99
C ALA A 96 3.74 -2.63 19.16
N GLY A 97 4.27 -3.66 18.50
CA GLY A 97 5.70 -4.02 18.52
C GLY A 97 6.55 -3.12 17.63
N ALA A 98 5.99 -2.57 16.57
CA ALA A 98 6.72 -1.86 15.53
C ALA A 98 7.22 -0.48 15.98
N ASN A 99 8.42 -0.11 15.55
CA ASN A 99 8.96 1.25 15.71
C ASN A 99 8.52 2.15 14.56
N ALA A 100 8.28 1.58 13.37
CA ALA A 100 7.71 2.28 12.25
C ALA A 100 6.69 1.39 11.51
N VAL A 101 5.61 2.01 11.02
CA VAL A 101 4.61 1.36 10.19
C VAL A 101 4.46 2.15 8.89
N ILE A 102 4.50 1.46 7.75
CA ILE A 102 4.18 2.06 6.45
C ILE A 102 2.95 1.35 5.90
N THR A 103 1.92 2.11 5.60
CA THR A 103 0.69 1.57 5.02
C THR A 103 0.55 1.98 3.56
N THR A 104 0.19 1.03 2.71
CA THR A 104 0.09 1.21 1.25
C THR A 104 -1.17 0.57 0.66
N ALA A 105 -2.12 0.14 1.50
CA ALA A 105 -3.31 -0.54 1.04
C ALA A 105 -4.31 0.47 0.44
N ALA A 106 -4.41 0.47 -0.88
CA ALA A 106 -5.34 1.30 -1.62
C ALA A 106 -6.14 0.43 -2.60
N ILE A 107 -7.42 0.75 -2.74
CA ILE A 107 -8.31 0.10 -3.70
C ILE A 107 -8.70 1.17 -4.72
N PRO A 108 -8.37 1.00 -6.01
CA PRO A 108 -8.72 1.98 -7.03
C PRO A 108 -10.23 2.28 -7.05
N GLY A 109 -10.58 3.58 -7.04
CA GLY A 109 -11.97 4.03 -7.09
C GLY A 109 -12.79 3.83 -5.80
N LYS A 110 -12.16 3.35 -4.70
CA LYS A 110 -12.84 3.16 -3.41
C LYS A 110 -12.06 3.83 -2.27
N PRO A 111 -12.71 4.15 -1.15
CA PRO A 111 -12.02 4.59 0.05
C PRO A 111 -10.99 3.54 0.50
N SER A 112 -9.86 4.02 1.03
CA SER A 112 -8.83 3.14 1.58
C SER A 112 -9.35 2.35 2.79
N PRO A 113 -9.03 1.05 2.91
CA PRO A 113 -9.47 0.25 4.04
C PRO A 113 -8.82 0.74 5.34
N ARG A 114 -9.57 0.78 6.43
CA ARG A 114 -9.04 1.06 7.76
C ARG A 114 -8.38 -0.18 8.33
N LEU A 115 -7.07 -0.13 8.50
CA LEU A 115 -6.25 -1.24 8.98
C LEU A 115 -5.72 -1.02 10.40
N ILE A 116 -5.50 0.24 10.78
CA ILE A 116 -4.96 0.64 12.07
C ILE A 116 -5.98 1.49 12.79
N SER A 117 -6.52 0.97 13.89
CA SER A 117 -7.43 1.70 14.76
C SER A 117 -6.67 2.67 15.67
N LYS A 118 -7.40 3.62 16.25
CA LYS A 118 -6.87 4.52 17.28
C LYS A 118 -6.26 3.75 18.45
N ASP A 119 -6.89 2.68 18.91
CA ASP A 119 -6.41 1.88 20.04
C ASP A 119 -5.08 1.18 19.69
N MET A 120 -4.90 0.73 18.45
CA MET A 120 -3.62 0.18 17.97
C MET A 120 -2.52 1.23 18.00
N VAL A 121 -2.81 2.47 17.59
CA VAL A 121 -1.85 3.59 17.67
C VAL A 121 -1.48 3.87 19.12
N GLU A 122 -2.44 3.89 20.01
CA GLU A 122 -2.22 4.14 21.45
C GLU A 122 -1.42 3.04 22.15
N ALA A 123 -1.38 1.83 21.57
CA ALA A 123 -0.57 0.72 22.04
C ALA A 123 0.90 0.76 21.55
N MET A 124 1.22 1.60 20.56
CA MET A 124 2.59 1.77 20.06
C MET A 124 3.48 2.49 21.07
N LYS A 125 4.78 2.26 20.96
CA LYS A 125 5.77 2.95 21.81
C LYS A 125 5.85 4.44 21.44
N PRO A 126 5.95 5.35 22.42
CA PRO A 126 6.26 6.75 22.13
C PRO A 126 7.57 6.87 21.33
N GLY A 127 7.56 7.71 20.30
CA GLY A 127 8.65 7.85 19.32
C GLY A 127 8.47 6.98 18.08
N SER A 128 7.47 6.11 18.04
CA SER A 128 7.11 5.37 16.82
C SER A 128 6.50 6.28 15.76
N VAL A 129 6.56 5.81 14.50
CA VAL A 129 6.11 6.58 13.33
C VAL A 129 5.17 5.74 12.47
N ILE A 130 4.10 6.35 11.99
CA ILE A 130 3.21 5.78 10.96
C ILE A 130 3.29 6.67 9.72
N ILE A 131 3.63 6.08 8.57
CA ILE A 131 3.56 6.74 7.25
C ILE A 131 2.43 6.10 6.47
N ASP A 132 1.37 6.87 6.24
CA ASP A 132 0.17 6.38 5.57
C ASP A 132 0.12 6.88 4.13
N LEU A 133 0.62 6.05 3.19
CA LEU A 133 0.64 6.38 1.77
C LEU A 133 -0.74 6.28 1.11
N ALA A 134 -1.74 5.77 1.82
CA ALA A 134 -3.12 5.69 1.35
C ALA A 134 -3.96 6.92 1.77
N ALA A 135 -3.34 7.97 2.27
CA ALA A 135 -4.00 9.16 2.81
C ALA A 135 -4.95 9.85 1.82
N GLU A 136 -4.64 9.85 0.52
CA GLU A 136 -5.51 10.43 -0.52
C GLU A 136 -6.88 9.72 -0.59
N GLY A 137 -6.92 8.41 -0.32
CA GLY A 137 -8.15 7.61 -0.23
C GLY A 137 -8.80 7.62 1.15
N GLY A 138 -8.39 8.51 2.04
CA GLY A 138 -8.87 8.61 3.41
C GLY A 138 -7.95 7.98 4.45
N GLY A 139 -6.94 7.23 4.04
CA GLY A 139 -5.91 6.62 4.89
C GLY A 139 -6.26 5.23 5.43
N ASN A 140 -5.22 4.46 5.73
CA ASN A 140 -5.34 3.16 6.38
C ASN A 140 -5.33 3.26 7.92
N CYS A 141 -4.82 4.36 8.49
CA CYS A 141 -4.86 4.63 9.92
C CYS A 141 -6.04 5.53 10.23
N GLU A 142 -6.79 5.21 11.29
CA GLU A 142 -7.96 5.96 11.73
C GLU A 142 -7.63 7.42 12.07
N LEU A 143 -6.44 7.67 12.58
CA LEU A 143 -5.97 9.00 12.98
C LEU A 143 -5.25 9.76 11.85
N THR A 144 -5.17 9.21 10.65
CA THR A 144 -4.56 9.91 9.51
C THR A 144 -5.37 11.14 9.13
N GLU A 145 -4.70 12.28 9.10
CA GLU A 145 -5.20 13.51 8.50
C GLU A 145 -4.43 13.76 7.19
N PRO A 146 -5.10 13.70 6.02
CA PRO A 146 -4.45 13.86 4.74
C PRO A 146 -3.66 15.17 4.63
N GLY A 147 -2.40 15.08 4.19
CA GLY A 147 -1.49 16.21 4.02
C GLY A 147 -0.89 16.74 5.31
N LYS A 148 -1.15 16.12 6.46
CA LYS A 148 -0.66 16.58 7.75
C LYS A 148 0.20 15.56 8.46
N GLU A 149 1.09 16.08 9.31
CA GLU A 149 1.78 15.34 10.33
C GLU A 149 1.11 15.62 11.68
N ILE A 150 0.70 14.59 12.38
CA ILE A 150 0.11 14.69 13.71
C ILE A 150 0.90 13.88 14.72
N ASN A 151 0.88 14.30 15.98
CA ASN A 151 1.45 13.54 17.08
C ASN A 151 0.31 13.12 18.03
N HIS A 152 0.11 11.81 18.17
CA HIS A 152 -0.87 11.25 19.09
C HIS A 152 -0.16 10.40 20.14
N LYS A 153 -0.16 10.87 21.39
CA LYS A 153 0.50 10.21 22.53
C LYS A 153 1.99 9.84 22.29
N GLY A 154 2.70 10.66 21.50
CA GLY A 154 4.11 10.43 21.18
C GLY A 154 4.33 9.59 19.93
N VAL A 155 3.30 9.11 19.27
CA VAL A 155 3.37 8.48 17.95
C VAL A 155 3.16 9.53 16.87
N VAL A 156 4.09 9.64 15.93
CA VAL A 156 3.99 10.54 14.78
C VAL A 156 3.26 9.83 13.65
N ILE A 157 2.21 10.45 13.12
CA ILE A 157 1.42 9.93 11.99
C ILE A 157 1.49 10.95 10.87
N TYR A 158 1.97 10.52 9.71
CA TYR A 158 2.08 11.38 8.54
C TYR A 158 1.35 10.73 7.34
N GLY A 159 0.36 11.45 6.81
CA GLY A 159 -0.39 11.08 5.62
C GLY A 159 -0.03 11.97 4.43
N PRO A 160 1.07 11.72 3.71
CA PRO A 160 1.49 12.58 2.60
C PRO A 160 0.46 12.57 1.47
N LEU A 161 0.28 13.72 0.83
CA LEU A 161 -0.49 13.87 -0.40
C LEU A 161 0.46 14.08 -1.59
N ASN A 162 0.04 13.63 -2.76
CA ASN A 162 0.79 13.81 -4.00
C ASN A 162 2.27 13.38 -3.86
N VAL A 163 2.48 12.19 -3.33
CA VAL A 163 3.83 11.61 -3.11
C VAL A 163 4.72 11.68 -4.36
N PRO A 164 4.22 11.47 -5.60
CA PRO A 164 5.03 11.62 -6.80
C PRO A 164 5.67 12.99 -6.97
N SER A 165 5.03 14.06 -6.49
CA SER A 165 5.60 15.42 -6.57
C SER A 165 6.77 15.64 -5.62
N MET A 166 6.95 14.78 -4.63
CA MET A 166 8.10 14.85 -3.71
C MET A 166 9.39 14.32 -4.36
N LEU A 167 9.27 13.51 -5.43
CA LEU A 167 10.36 12.94 -6.24
C LEU A 167 10.07 13.18 -7.73
N PRO A 168 9.98 14.44 -8.19
CA PRO A 168 9.37 14.78 -9.48
C PRO A 168 10.17 14.25 -10.68
N ILE A 169 11.48 14.13 -10.58
CA ILE A 169 12.33 13.62 -11.66
C ILE A 169 12.05 12.16 -11.90
N ASP A 170 12.18 11.33 -10.85
CA ASP A 170 11.98 9.88 -10.94
C ASP A 170 10.52 9.55 -11.30
N ALA A 171 9.57 10.24 -10.69
CA ALA A 171 8.14 10.04 -10.97
C ALA A 171 7.80 10.37 -12.43
N SER A 172 8.34 11.46 -12.98
CA SER A 172 8.12 11.86 -14.37
C SER A 172 8.75 10.86 -15.35
N GLU A 173 9.95 10.35 -15.05
CA GLU A 173 10.62 9.35 -15.87
C GLU A 173 9.82 8.06 -15.92
N MET A 174 9.39 7.56 -14.76
CA MET A 174 8.56 6.35 -14.67
C MET A 174 7.21 6.51 -15.37
N TYR A 175 6.55 7.66 -15.20
CA TYR A 175 5.28 7.96 -15.84
C TYR A 175 5.42 8.06 -17.37
N SER A 176 6.45 8.75 -17.86
CA SER A 176 6.72 8.87 -19.29
C SER A 176 6.99 7.49 -19.92
N LYS A 177 7.68 6.60 -19.19
CA LYS A 177 7.91 5.23 -19.65
C LYS A 177 6.61 4.43 -19.74
N ASN A 178 5.71 4.59 -18.77
CA ASN A 178 4.39 3.96 -18.83
C ASN A 178 3.57 4.45 -20.02
N LEU A 179 3.57 5.76 -20.29
CA LEU A 179 2.91 6.32 -21.46
C LEU A 179 3.52 5.81 -22.76
N PHE A 180 4.86 5.74 -22.84
CA PHE A 180 5.55 5.20 -24.01
C PHE A 180 5.18 3.73 -24.26
N ASN A 181 5.14 2.91 -23.21
CA ASN A 181 4.76 1.52 -23.32
C ASN A 181 3.28 1.38 -23.76
N LEU A 182 2.38 2.20 -23.20
CA LEU A 182 0.97 2.22 -23.61
C LEU A 182 0.84 2.58 -25.09
N LEU A 183 1.52 3.63 -25.56
CA LEU A 183 1.50 4.02 -26.98
C LEU A 183 1.97 2.88 -27.88
N GLY A 184 2.97 2.11 -27.45
CA GLY A 184 3.48 0.95 -28.21
C GLY A 184 2.48 -0.17 -28.41
N LEU A 185 1.39 -0.21 -27.63
CA LEU A 185 0.33 -1.21 -27.81
C LEU A 185 -0.56 -0.89 -29.02
N PHE A 186 -0.81 0.37 -29.27
CA PHE A 186 -1.76 0.80 -30.30
C PHE A 186 -1.19 1.66 -31.42
N VAL A 187 0.10 2.00 -31.40
CA VAL A 187 0.80 2.63 -32.53
C VAL A 187 1.69 1.60 -33.21
N ARG A 188 1.31 1.21 -34.43
CA ARG A 188 2.08 0.28 -35.26
C ARG A 188 2.33 0.92 -36.63
N GLU A 189 3.58 0.92 -37.07
CA GLU A 189 4.00 1.48 -38.38
C GLU A 189 3.55 2.94 -38.60
N GLY A 190 3.41 3.72 -37.50
CA GLY A 190 2.99 5.12 -37.55
C GLY A 190 1.49 5.34 -37.63
N GLU A 191 0.69 4.28 -37.59
CA GLU A 191 -0.77 4.34 -37.58
C GLU A 191 -1.33 3.87 -36.23
N ILE A 192 -2.52 4.39 -35.86
CA ILE A 192 -3.24 3.95 -34.67
C ILE A 192 -4.01 2.69 -35.03
N ASN A 193 -3.69 1.61 -34.35
CA ASN A 193 -4.38 0.33 -34.45
C ASN A 193 -4.83 -0.11 -33.05
N LEU A 194 -6.14 -0.07 -32.79
CA LEU A 194 -6.75 -0.45 -31.52
C LEU A 194 -7.19 -1.91 -31.58
N ASP A 195 -6.43 -2.76 -30.92
CA ASP A 195 -6.77 -4.16 -30.73
C ASP A 195 -7.67 -4.29 -29.47
N TRP A 196 -8.96 -4.42 -29.68
CA TRP A 196 -9.93 -4.54 -28.59
C TRP A 196 -9.95 -5.91 -27.91
N GLU A 197 -9.17 -6.88 -28.37
CA GLU A 197 -8.94 -8.14 -27.67
C GLU A 197 -7.82 -8.01 -26.62
N ASP A 198 -6.97 -6.97 -26.72
CA ASP A 198 -5.99 -6.63 -25.69
C ASP A 198 -6.70 -6.03 -24.46
N GLU A 199 -6.48 -6.64 -23.29
CA GLU A 199 -7.14 -6.25 -22.03
C GLU A 199 -6.88 -4.79 -21.63
N ILE A 200 -5.68 -4.27 -21.94
CA ILE A 200 -5.28 -2.89 -21.60
C ILE A 200 -6.03 -1.91 -22.50
N ILE A 201 -6.09 -2.20 -23.80
CA ILE A 201 -6.80 -1.36 -24.78
C ILE A 201 -8.31 -1.45 -24.56
N ALA A 202 -8.84 -2.66 -24.34
CA ALA A 202 -10.25 -2.88 -24.06
C ALA A 202 -10.74 -2.16 -22.80
N SER A 203 -9.85 -1.99 -21.82
CA SER A 203 -10.15 -1.25 -20.58
C SER A 203 -9.87 0.26 -20.67
N ALA A 204 -9.60 0.81 -21.87
CA ALA A 204 -9.48 2.25 -22.06
C ALA A 204 -10.75 2.95 -21.56
N LEU A 205 -10.58 4.11 -20.90
CA LEU A 205 -11.70 4.80 -20.22
C LEU A 205 -12.77 5.26 -21.19
N THR A 206 -12.37 5.83 -22.34
CA THR A 206 -13.31 6.39 -23.33
C THR A 206 -12.81 6.14 -24.75
N HIS A 207 -13.74 5.85 -25.67
CA HIS A 207 -13.50 5.78 -27.10
C HIS A 207 -14.81 6.07 -27.86
N ASP A 208 -14.74 6.91 -28.90
CA ASP A 208 -15.90 7.30 -29.74
C ASP A 208 -17.09 7.80 -28.91
N GLY A 209 -16.85 8.50 -27.82
CA GLY A 209 -17.89 9.05 -26.95
C GLY A 209 -18.49 8.06 -25.95
N GLU A 210 -18.02 6.81 -25.94
CA GLU A 210 -18.47 5.79 -25.00
C GLU A 210 -17.46 5.56 -23.87
N ILE A 211 -17.95 5.31 -22.67
CA ILE A 211 -17.13 4.87 -21.54
C ILE A 211 -17.03 3.35 -21.61
N ARG A 212 -15.81 2.85 -21.82
CA ARG A 212 -15.55 1.40 -21.98
C ARG A 212 -15.12 0.71 -20.71
N HIS A 213 -14.56 1.45 -19.77
CA HIS A 213 -14.18 0.91 -18.47
C HIS A 213 -15.42 0.72 -17.60
N GLU A 214 -15.89 -0.50 -17.48
CA GLU A 214 -17.16 -0.84 -16.81
C GLU A 214 -17.26 -0.30 -15.36
N PRO A 215 -16.20 -0.37 -14.49
CA PRO A 215 -16.29 0.22 -13.16
C PRO A 215 -16.52 1.73 -13.16
N THR A 216 -15.91 2.45 -14.11
CA THR A 216 -16.12 3.90 -14.25
C THR A 216 -17.52 4.20 -14.77
N LYS A 217 -18.00 3.41 -15.74
CA LYS A 217 -19.35 3.55 -16.30
C LYS A 217 -20.40 3.36 -15.21
N ALA A 218 -20.34 2.27 -14.46
CA ALA A 218 -21.23 2.00 -13.34
C ALA A 218 -21.23 3.12 -12.27
N MET A 219 -20.06 3.69 -11.98
CA MET A 219 -19.93 4.80 -11.03
C MET A 219 -20.62 6.08 -11.54
N ILE A 220 -20.49 6.39 -12.83
CA ILE A 220 -21.09 7.60 -13.44
C ILE A 220 -22.59 7.42 -13.62
N GLU A 221 -23.06 6.23 -14.00
CA GLU A 221 -24.47 5.91 -14.19
C GLU A 221 -25.22 5.70 -12.87
N GLY A 222 -24.53 5.72 -11.73
CA GLY A 222 -25.13 5.60 -10.39
C GLY A 222 -25.52 4.16 -10.02
N GLU A 223 -25.00 3.17 -10.71
CA GLU A 223 -25.25 1.75 -10.47
C GLU A 223 -24.24 1.12 -9.50
N ALA A 224 -23.20 1.87 -9.11
CA ALA A 224 -22.21 1.42 -8.14
C ALA A 224 -22.70 1.66 -6.71
N SER A 225 -23.24 0.63 -6.08
CA SER A 225 -23.59 0.58 -4.66
C SER A 225 -22.45 -0.03 -3.81
#